data_3e20c5cb1163f41204f0bbce20d2f9e9
#
_entry.id   3e20c5cb1163f41204f0bbce20d2f9e9
#
_cell.length_a   1.000
_cell.length_b   1.000
_cell.length_c   1.000
_cell.angle_alpha   90.00
_cell.angle_beta   90.00
_cell.angle_gamma   90.00
#
_symmetry.space_group_name_H-M   'P 1'
#
loop_
_entity.id
_entity.type
_entity.pdbx_description
1 polymer ?
#
loop_
_entity_poly.entity_id
_entity_poly.type
_entity_poly.pdbx_seq_one_letter_code
_entity_poly.pdbx_strand_id
1 'polypeptide(L)'
;MHDLIQGWTHFQSGKVRDLYRDADGEILLVASDRISAYDWIMPTSIPDKGAILTKLSLFWFEKLSGITPHHVISSEVPATVKGRAIICKPLTIFPVECVVRGYLAGSGWAEYQTNSQVCGVPLPGGLLDGSKLAEPIFTPATKAAIGYHDENISLDR
;
A
#
# COMPACT_ATOMS: atom_id res chain seq x y z
N MET A 1 13.64 18.57 5.43
CA MET A 1 12.94 19.37 6.46
C MET A 1 11.48 19.03 6.29
N HIS A 2 10.83 18.48 7.32
CA HIS A 2 9.39 18.15 7.25
C HIS A 2 8.59 19.42 7.55
N ASP A 3 7.47 19.59 6.85
CA ASP A 3 6.61 20.76 7.07
C ASP A 3 6.05 20.72 8.49
N LEU A 4 6.14 21.88 9.17
CA LEU A 4 5.52 22.06 10.48
C LEU A 4 4.00 22.16 10.28
N ILE A 5 3.29 21.12 10.75
CA ILE A 5 1.83 21.06 10.73
C ILE A 5 1.36 21.33 12.17
N GLN A 6 0.65 22.41 12.38
CA GLN A 6 0.21 22.82 13.71
C GLN A 6 -0.67 21.72 14.36
N GLY A 7 -0.33 21.31 15.57
CA GLY A 7 -1.00 20.26 16.31
C GLY A 7 -0.55 18.83 15.98
N TRP A 8 0.41 18.67 15.05
CA TRP A 8 0.87 17.38 14.58
C TRP A 8 2.38 17.24 14.67
N THR A 9 2.87 16.15 15.25
CA THR A 9 4.29 15.85 15.39
C THR A 9 4.69 14.75 14.38
N HIS A 10 5.65 15.05 13.52
CA HIS A 10 6.21 14.05 12.59
C HIS A 10 6.91 12.94 13.38
N PHE A 11 6.66 11.68 13.03
CA PHE A 11 7.31 10.54 13.68
C PHE A 11 7.89 9.50 12.69
N GLN A 12 7.44 9.47 11.44
CA GLN A 12 7.93 8.50 10.46
C GLN A 12 7.79 9.01 9.04
N SER A 13 8.77 8.70 8.19
CA SER A 13 8.69 8.87 6.73
C SER A 13 8.85 7.54 6.03
N GLY A 14 7.92 7.26 5.14
CA GLY A 14 8.06 6.21 4.13
C GLY A 14 8.62 6.77 2.81
N LYS A 15 8.76 5.92 1.80
CA LYS A 15 9.26 6.33 0.48
C LYS A 15 8.43 7.44 -0.16
N VAL A 16 7.11 7.41 0.02
CA VAL A 16 6.16 8.32 -0.63
C VAL A 16 5.11 8.91 0.30
N ARG A 17 5.21 8.68 1.62
CA ARG A 17 4.27 9.17 2.63
C ARG A 17 5.02 9.62 3.85
N ASP A 18 4.46 10.62 4.53
CA ASP A 18 4.95 11.11 5.83
C ASP A 18 3.84 10.95 6.86
N LEU A 19 4.19 10.50 8.06
CA LEU A 19 3.27 10.21 9.16
C LEU A 19 3.51 11.17 10.31
N TYR A 20 2.43 11.75 10.80
CA TYR A 20 2.41 12.63 11.95
C TYR A 20 1.42 12.09 12.98
N ARG A 21 1.60 12.46 14.23
CA ARG A 21 0.73 12.08 15.34
C ARG A 21 0.32 13.31 16.11
N ASP A 22 -0.94 13.37 16.54
CA ASP A 22 -1.45 14.41 17.44
C ASP A 22 -1.34 14.00 18.92
N ALA A 23 -1.89 14.80 19.81
CA ALA A 23 -1.88 14.56 21.25
C ALA A 23 -2.79 13.41 21.67
N ASP A 24 -3.83 13.10 20.90
CA ASP A 24 -4.80 12.03 21.14
C ASP A 24 -4.32 10.68 20.55
N GLY A 25 -3.21 10.69 19.82
CA GLY A 25 -2.61 9.51 19.23
C GLY A 25 -3.11 9.19 17.82
N GLU A 26 -3.99 10.01 17.24
CA GLU A 26 -4.43 9.88 15.86
C GLU A 26 -3.28 10.08 14.88
N ILE A 27 -3.39 9.50 13.69
CA ILE A 27 -2.34 9.56 12.67
C ILE A 27 -2.80 10.40 11.49
N LEU A 28 -2.06 11.48 11.21
CA LEU A 28 -2.19 12.21 9.95
C LEU A 28 -1.22 11.59 8.93
N LEU A 29 -1.79 10.95 7.91
CA LEU A 29 -1.07 10.33 6.82
C LEU A 29 -1.05 11.28 5.64
N VAL A 30 0.14 11.78 5.28
CA VAL A 30 0.34 12.76 4.20
C VAL A 30 0.98 12.06 3.00
N ALA A 31 0.27 12.01 1.88
CA ALA A 31 0.81 11.50 0.62
C ALA A 31 1.65 12.58 -0.06
N SER A 32 2.87 12.23 -0.44
CA SER A 32 3.77 13.12 -1.17
C SER A 32 3.69 12.88 -2.68
N ASP A 33 4.26 13.83 -3.43
CA ASP A 33 4.42 13.71 -4.88
C ASP A 33 5.66 12.90 -5.29
N ARG A 34 6.43 12.40 -4.29
CA ARG A 34 7.57 11.53 -4.52
C ARG A 34 7.13 10.25 -5.22
N ILE A 35 7.99 9.72 -6.08
CA ILE A 35 7.85 8.39 -6.69
C ILE A 35 9.08 7.55 -6.34
N SER A 36 8.86 6.27 -6.10
CA SER A 36 9.94 5.30 -5.89
C SER A 36 9.84 4.16 -6.89
N ALA A 37 11.00 3.67 -7.34
CA ALA A 37 11.13 2.48 -8.16
C ALA A 37 12.32 1.67 -7.67
N TYR A 38 12.16 0.35 -7.56
CA TYR A 38 13.20 -0.56 -7.04
C TYR A 38 13.81 -0.09 -5.71
N ASP A 39 12.94 0.35 -4.79
CA ASP A 39 13.29 0.91 -3.48
C ASP A 39 14.06 2.23 -3.47
N TRP A 40 14.30 2.81 -4.64
CA TRP A 40 14.95 4.10 -4.79
C TRP A 40 13.92 5.22 -4.96
N ILE A 41 14.06 6.31 -4.18
CA ILE A 41 13.23 7.51 -4.36
C ILE A 41 13.83 8.31 -5.52
N MET A 42 13.04 8.50 -6.57
CA MET A 42 13.44 9.27 -7.74
C MET A 42 13.62 10.75 -7.38
N PRO A 43 14.62 11.43 -7.97
CA PRO A 43 14.90 12.83 -7.67
C PRO A 43 13.78 13.78 -8.14
N THR A 44 13.03 13.40 -9.16
CA THR A 44 11.92 14.20 -9.70
C THR A 44 10.60 13.69 -9.14
N SER A 45 9.81 14.59 -8.56
CA SER A 45 8.44 14.29 -8.11
C SER A 45 7.45 14.39 -9.29
N ILE A 46 6.30 13.74 -9.12
CA ILE A 46 5.18 13.85 -10.06
C ILE A 46 4.14 14.80 -9.45
N PRO A 47 3.94 15.99 -10.03
CA PRO A 47 2.98 16.96 -9.50
C PRO A 47 1.60 16.35 -9.28
N ASP A 48 0.95 16.70 -8.16
CA ASP A 48 -0.39 16.26 -7.74
C ASP A 48 -0.57 14.76 -7.51
N LYS A 49 0.49 13.92 -7.63
CA LYS A 49 0.41 12.49 -7.39
C LYS A 49 -0.19 12.17 -6.01
N GLY A 50 0.27 12.88 -4.97
CA GLY A 50 -0.24 12.68 -3.61
C GLY A 50 -1.73 12.98 -3.48
N ALA A 51 -2.18 14.07 -4.11
CA ALA A 51 -3.59 14.47 -4.10
C ALA A 51 -4.48 13.47 -4.89
N ILE A 52 -4.03 13.04 -6.06
CA ILE A 52 -4.75 12.06 -6.89
C ILE A 52 -4.89 10.73 -6.14
N LEU A 53 -3.81 10.22 -5.54
CA LEU A 53 -3.83 8.96 -4.80
C LEU A 53 -4.70 9.05 -3.54
N THR A 54 -4.69 10.17 -2.83
CA THR A 54 -5.55 10.38 -1.67
C THR A 54 -7.03 10.38 -2.07
N LYS A 55 -7.39 11.10 -3.14
CA LYS A 55 -8.76 11.12 -3.67
C LYS A 55 -9.23 9.73 -4.10
N LEU A 56 -8.37 8.97 -4.77
CA LEU A 56 -8.66 7.60 -5.19
C LEU A 56 -8.85 6.67 -3.99
N SER A 57 -8.02 6.81 -2.95
CA SER A 57 -8.15 6.04 -1.72
C SER A 57 -9.48 6.32 -1.01
N LEU A 58 -9.87 7.59 -0.86
CA LEU A 58 -11.13 7.97 -0.23
C LEU A 58 -12.34 7.41 -1.01
N PHE A 59 -12.32 7.47 -2.35
CA PHE A 59 -13.35 6.84 -3.19
C PHE A 59 -13.49 5.35 -2.90
N TRP A 60 -12.39 4.61 -2.79
CA TRP A 60 -12.45 3.17 -2.51
C TRP A 60 -12.87 2.88 -1.08
N PHE A 61 -12.43 3.64 -0.09
CA PHE A 61 -12.88 3.47 1.31
C PHE A 61 -14.39 3.67 1.43
N GLU A 62 -14.95 4.68 0.78
CA GLU A 62 -16.39 4.89 0.73
C GLU A 62 -17.11 3.71 0.05
N LYS A 63 -16.63 3.30 -1.13
CA LYS A 63 -17.26 2.23 -1.91
C LYS A 63 -17.22 0.88 -1.23
N LEU A 64 -16.19 0.60 -0.45
CA LEU A 64 -16.00 -0.68 0.25
C LEU A 64 -16.48 -0.65 1.71
N SER A 65 -16.99 0.46 2.21
CA SER A 65 -17.40 0.64 3.62
C SER A 65 -18.44 -0.37 4.11
N GLY A 66 -19.31 -0.86 3.22
CA GLY A 66 -20.28 -1.91 3.53
C GLY A 66 -19.72 -3.35 3.54
N ILE A 67 -18.46 -3.53 3.11
CA ILE A 67 -17.80 -4.85 3.01
C ILE A 67 -16.82 -5.04 4.16
N THR A 68 -16.01 -4.02 4.46
CA THR A 68 -14.98 -4.10 5.50
C THR A 68 -14.78 -2.75 6.17
N PRO A 69 -14.52 -2.71 7.49
CA PRO A 69 -14.12 -1.47 8.16
C PRO A 69 -12.75 -1.00 7.66
N HIS A 70 -12.51 0.31 7.77
CA HIS A 70 -11.24 0.92 7.39
C HIS A 70 -10.70 1.84 8.50
N HIS A 71 -9.47 2.29 8.35
CA HIS A 71 -8.75 3.10 9.33
C HIS A 71 -9.03 4.61 9.25
N VAL A 72 -9.65 5.10 8.19
CA VAL A 72 -9.90 6.54 8.00
C VAL A 72 -10.93 7.05 9.01
N ILE A 73 -10.56 8.13 9.72
CA ILE A 73 -11.44 8.87 10.63
C ILE A 73 -12.02 10.07 9.89
N SER A 74 -11.16 10.87 9.22
CA SER A 74 -11.57 12.12 8.60
C SER A 74 -10.68 12.47 7.40
N SER A 75 -11.25 13.19 6.44
CA SER A 75 -10.54 13.91 5.38
C SER A 75 -10.46 15.42 5.64
N GLU A 76 -11.03 15.89 6.75
CA GLU A 76 -10.86 17.27 7.22
C GLU A 76 -9.52 17.39 7.92
N VAL A 77 -8.54 17.95 7.22
CA VAL A 77 -7.14 18.00 7.60
C VAL A 77 -6.64 19.45 7.59
N PRO A 78 -5.50 19.76 8.24
CA PRO A 78 -4.89 21.08 8.19
C PRO A 78 -4.73 21.59 6.75
N ALA A 79 -4.94 22.91 6.57
CA ALA A 79 -4.96 23.55 5.26
C ALA A 79 -3.68 23.33 4.44
N THR A 80 -2.52 23.21 5.11
CA THR A 80 -1.21 22.98 4.49
C THR A 80 -1.10 21.63 3.75
N VAL A 81 -1.92 20.64 4.13
CA VAL A 81 -1.91 19.30 3.54
C VAL A 81 -3.26 18.90 2.96
N LYS A 82 -4.15 19.87 2.79
CA LYS A 82 -5.49 19.65 2.25
C LYS A 82 -5.42 18.96 0.88
N GLY A 83 -6.28 17.95 0.69
CA GLY A 83 -6.40 17.17 -0.54
C GLY A 83 -5.39 16.04 -0.70
N ARG A 84 -4.30 16.01 0.10
CA ARG A 84 -3.26 14.96 0.05
C ARG A 84 -3.05 14.21 1.37
N ALA A 85 -3.90 14.46 2.36
CA ALA A 85 -3.80 13.83 3.67
C ALA A 85 -5.15 13.30 4.15
N ILE A 86 -5.08 12.36 5.08
CA ILE A 86 -6.23 11.81 5.82
C ILE A 86 -5.84 11.61 7.27
N ILE A 87 -6.82 11.72 8.18
CA ILE A 87 -6.67 11.36 9.60
C ILE A 87 -7.12 9.92 9.78
N CYS A 88 -6.29 9.11 10.43
CA CYS A 88 -6.46 7.68 10.60
C CYS A 88 -6.40 7.25 12.06
N LYS A 89 -7.09 6.15 12.38
CA LYS A 89 -6.92 5.45 13.64
C LYS A 89 -5.50 4.89 13.76
N PRO A 90 -4.88 4.94 14.95
CA PRO A 90 -3.64 4.23 15.22
C PRO A 90 -3.94 2.72 15.27
N LEU A 91 -3.50 1.97 14.28
CA LEU A 91 -3.67 0.53 14.19
C LEU A 91 -2.31 -0.17 14.13
N THR A 92 -2.26 -1.39 14.68
CA THR A 92 -1.11 -2.28 14.48
C THR A 92 -1.22 -2.92 13.11
N ILE A 93 -0.21 -2.73 12.28
CA ILE A 93 -0.14 -3.31 10.93
C ILE A 93 0.38 -4.75 11.04
N PHE A 94 -0.32 -5.70 10.42
CA PHE A 94 0.20 -7.05 10.25
C PHE A 94 1.45 -7.02 9.34
N PRO A 95 2.49 -7.81 9.65
CA PRO A 95 3.72 -7.86 8.85
C PRO A 95 3.54 -8.70 7.57
N VAL A 96 2.42 -8.52 6.88
CA VAL A 96 2.04 -9.27 5.67
C VAL A 96 1.52 -8.28 4.64
N GLU A 97 2.06 -8.37 3.42
CA GLU A 97 1.50 -7.70 2.25
C GLU A 97 0.42 -8.60 1.63
N CYS A 98 -0.78 -8.03 1.43
CA CYS A 98 -1.93 -8.77 0.92
C CYS A 98 -2.19 -8.37 -0.53
N VAL A 99 -2.00 -9.29 -1.46
CA VAL A 99 -2.21 -9.07 -2.89
C VAL A 99 -3.24 -10.04 -3.42
N VAL A 100 -4.27 -9.55 -4.10
CA VAL A 100 -5.21 -10.36 -4.88
C VAL A 100 -4.84 -10.22 -6.36
N ARG A 101 -4.53 -11.35 -7.00
CA ARG A 101 -4.12 -11.39 -8.41
C ARG A 101 -5.24 -11.90 -9.29
N GLY A 102 -5.69 -11.08 -10.23
CA GLY A 102 -6.55 -11.51 -11.34
C GLY A 102 -5.75 -11.91 -12.59
N TYR A 103 -4.45 -11.62 -12.58
CA TYR A 103 -3.51 -11.89 -13.67
C TYR A 103 -2.20 -12.43 -13.13
N LEU A 104 -1.55 -13.31 -13.88
CA LEU A 104 -0.27 -13.90 -13.55
C LEU A 104 0.86 -13.01 -14.07
N ALA A 105 1.50 -12.23 -13.17
CA ALA A 105 2.57 -11.32 -13.54
C ALA A 105 3.55 -11.10 -12.37
N GLY A 106 4.71 -10.51 -12.65
CA GLY A 106 5.72 -10.14 -11.65
C GLY A 106 6.21 -11.32 -10.82
N SER A 107 6.26 -11.18 -9.48
CA SER A 107 6.73 -12.25 -8.58
C SER A 107 5.88 -13.51 -8.68
N GLY A 108 4.57 -13.39 -8.95
CA GLY A 108 3.70 -14.54 -9.16
C GLY A 108 4.06 -15.32 -10.43
N TRP A 109 4.40 -14.64 -11.52
CA TRP A 109 4.90 -15.30 -12.73
C TRP A 109 6.24 -16.00 -12.48
N ALA A 110 7.18 -15.36 -11.81
CA ALA A 110 8.48 -15.95 -11.50
C ALA A 110 8.34 -17.24 -10.66
N GLU A 111 7.46 -17.23 -9.67
CA GLU A 111 7.18 -18.43 -8.86
C GLU A 111 6.50 -19.54 -9.67
N TYR A 112 5.48 -19.18 -10.48
CA TYR A 112 4.77 -20.14 -11.33
C TYR A 112 5.69 -20.87 -12.31
N GLN A 113 6.66 -20.18 -12.90
CA GLN A 113 7.64 -20.81 -13.81
C GLN A 113 8.45 -21.92 -13.13
N THR A 114 8.62 -21.86 -11.81
CA THR A 114 9.45 -22.81 -11.07
C THR A 114 8.66 -24.05 -10.66
N ASN A 115 7.41 -23.88 -10.22
CA ASN A 115 6.67 -24.95 -9.57
C ASN A 115 5.18 -25.02 -9.93
N SER A 116 4.73 -24.27 -10.95
CA SER A 116 3.34 -24.25 -11.44
C SER A 116 2.32 -23.85 -10.36
N GLN A 117 2.75 -23.08 -9.36
CA GLN A 117 1.90 -22.58 -8.28
C GLN A 117 2.32 -21.15 -7.89
N VAL A 118 1.46 -20.45 -7.15
CA VAL A 118 1.77 -19.13 -6.55
C VAL A 118 1.26 -19.13 -5.12
N CYS A 119 2.13 -18.84 -4.15
CA CYS A 119 1.80 -18.85 -2.71
C CYS A 119 1.12 -20.16 -2.25
N GLY A 120 1.52 -21.31 -2.81
CA GLY A 120 0.92 -22.61 -2.52
C GLY A 120 -0.38 -22.91 -3.29
N VAL A 121 -0.91 -21.95 -4.07
CA VAL A 121 -2.10 -22.17 -4.91
C VAL A 121 -1.67 -22.79 -6.24
N PRO A 122 -2.04 -24.05 -6.56
CA PRO A 122 -1.70 -24.67 -7.82
C PRO A 122 -2.46 -24.01 -8.98
N LEU A 123 -1.78 -23.80 -10.09
CA LEU A 123 -2.35 -23.20 -11.30
C LEU A 123 -2.24 -24.14 -12.49
N PRO A 124 -3.15 -24.02 -13.48
CA PRO A 124 -3.09 -24.81 -14.72
C PRO A 124 -1.77 -24.61 -15.46
N GLY A 125 -1.30 -25.67 -16.14
CA GLY A 125 -0.13 -25.55 -17.02
C GLY A 125 -0.40 -24.70 -18.25
N GLY A 126 0.67 -24.14 -18.84
CA GLY A 126 0.60 -23.40 -20.11
C GLY A 126 0.19 -21.93 -19.98
N LEU A 127 0.12 -21.38 -18.76
CA LEU A 127 -0.05 -19.95 -18.57
C LEU A 127 1.22 -19.19 -18.99
N LEU A 128 1.04 -17.98 -19.51
CA LEU A 128 2.10 -17.06 -19.91
C LEU A 128 2.12 -15.83 -18.99
N ASP A 129 3.20 -15.05 -19.04
CA ASP A 129 3.27 -13.76 -18.36
C ASP A 129 2.11 -12.85 -18.82
N GLY A 130 1.39 -12.29 -17.86
CA GLY A 130 0.18 -11.50 -18.12
C GLY A 130 -1.10 -12.32 -18.38
N SER A 131 -1.08 -13.65 -18.31
CA SER A 131 -2.28 -14.46 -18.45
C SER A 131 -3.34 -14.11 -17.40
N LYS A 132 -4.59 -13.93 -17.85
CA LYS A 132 -5.73 -13.80 -16.94
C LYS A 132 -5.99 -15.14 -16.24
N LEU A 133 -6.13 -15.09 -14.93
CA LEU A 133 -6.50 -16.27 -14.13
C LEU A 133 -8.00 -16.53 -14.26
N ALA A 134 -8.40 -17.82 -14.18
CA ALA A 134 -9.79 -18.21 -14.20
C ALA A 134 -10.59 -17.58 -13.06
N GLU A 135 -9.97 -17.55 -11.88
CA GLU A 135 -10.46 -16.85 -10.69
C GLU A 135 -9.32 -16.06 -10.05
N PRO A 136 -9.61 -14.90 -9.40
CA PRO A 136 -8.59 -14.20 -8.64
C PRO A 136 -8.07 -15.06 -7.49
N ILE A 137 -6.76 -15.04 -7.26
CA ILE A 137 -6.10 -15.74 -6.15
C ILE A 137 -5.53 -14.77 -5.14
N PHE A 138 -5.57 -15.15 -3.86
CA PHE A 138 -4.91 -14.42 -2.78
C PHE A 138 -3.45 -14.87 -2.65
N THR A 139 -2.53 -13.94 -2.72
CA THR A 139 -1.10 -14.20 -2.74
C THR A 139 -0.39 -13.32 -1.71
N PRO A 140 -0.33 -13.74 -0.45
CA PRO A 140 0.33 -13.00 0.61
C PRO A 140 1.86 -13.03 0.43
N ALA A 141 2.52 -11.97 0.93
CA ALA A 141 3.97 -11.91 1.02
C ALA A 141 4.38 -11.37 2.40
N THR A 142 5.58 -11.70 2.83
CA THR A 142 6.15 -11.09 4.04
C THR A 142 6.33 -9.60 3.83
N LYS A 143 6.17 -8.82 4.89
CA LYS A 143 6.59 -7.42 4.88
C LYS A 143 8.04 -7.34 5.34
N ALA A 144 8.96 -7.31 4.39
CA ALA A 144 10.38 -7.26 4.67
C ALA A 144 10.80 -5.96 5.36
N ALA A 145 11.87 -6.02 6.15
CA ALA A 145 12.53 -4.83 6.68
C ALA A 145 13.12 -3.98 5.53
N ILE A 146 13.34 -2.69 5.79
CA ILE A 146 13.92 -1.77 4.81
C ILE A 146 15.25 -2.34 4.29
N GLY A 147 15.37 -2.46 2.96
CA GLY A 147 16.56 -3.01 2.29
C GLY A 147 16.46 -4.50 1.91
N TYR A 148 15.38 -5.16 2.27
CA TYR A 148 15.06 -6.53 1.85
C TYR A 148 13.81 -6.55 0.97
N HIS A 149 13.65 -7.61 0.18
CA HIS A 149 12.48 -7.82 -0.65
C HIS A 149 11.43 -8.67 0.06
N ASP A 150 10.15 -8.39 -0.22
CA ASP A 150 9.04 -9.19 0.25
C ASP A 150 9.08 -10.56 -0.43
N GLU A 151 8.86 -11.63 0.34
CA GLU A 151 8.83 -13.01 -0.15
C GLU A 151 7.41 -13.54 -0.14
N ASN A 152 7.00 -14.21 -1.23
CA ASN A 152 5.72 -14.89 -1.28
C ASN A 152 5.63 -15.95 -0.20
N ILE A 153 4.50 -16.03 0.50
CA ILE A 153 4.22 -17.03 1.54
C ILE A 153 2.92 -17.77 1.22
N SER A 154 2.81 -19.01 1.69
CA SER A 154 1.54 -19.77 1.60
C SER A 154 0.57 -19.32 2.69
N LEU A 155 -0.73 -19.59 2.47
CA LEU A 155 -1.80 -19.34 3.45
C LEU A 155 -1.69 -20.19 4.73
N ASP A 156 -0.93 -21.30 4.69
CA ASP A 156 -0.78 -22.24 5.80
C ASP A 156 0.38 -21.85 6.76
N ARG A 157 0.93 -20.66 6.63
CA ARG A 157 2.02 -20.16 7.46
C ARG A 157 1.58 -19.04 8.38
#